data_5af231c67b71dfdb820f9b0c3bede365
#
_entry.id   5af231c67b71dfdb820f9b0c3bede365
#
_cell.length_a   1.000
_cell.length_b   1.000
_cell.length_c   1.000
_cell.angle_alpha   90.00
_cell.angle_beta   90.00
_cell.angle_gamma   90.00
#
_symmetry.space_group_name_H-M   'P 1'
#
loop_
_entity.id
_entity.type
_entity.pdbx_description
1 polymer ?
#
loop_
_entity_poly.entity_id
_entity_poly.type
_entity_poly.pdbx_seq_one_letter_code
_entity_poly.pdbx_strand_id
1 'polypeptide(L)'
;MSSLSKGIKGWGITVLVMAVFISGCSSNSEATEEQAQSPVTESTTAGSDNSSEPSQEAETRVVQDEFGDVTIPVHPQRIAGIYVEDYLKALDITPVVQWYNPMWGVQDYLSLDVPQFDTTGSIEALLEYDPDLIIVDGGVDREKYEMYSKVAPTYRLPESILQDSEQILAKIADIVGEQEKGVEVAAAYEEKIKDTKAKLAESVGDETVAVVRLNVDDNSLVLFGVKNRYTGFIYSELGLTPHALAGSMEAFQEVLSEEAIPQIDADRIIIFPSDGDWSSPENQEAIKILDSKLWNSLPAVKSNKVYKMERSHWQSGAITANSMKMDDLLEQMTP
;
A
#
# COMPACT_ATOMS: atom_id res chain seq x y z
N MET A 1 -22.69 -36.83 -38.48
CA MET A 1 -23.32 -36.38 -39.74
C MET A 1 -23.53 -34.88 -39.63
N SER A 2 -22.93 -34.20 -40.59
CA SER A 2 -23.00 -32.82 -41.09
C SER A 2 -22.70 -31.70 -40.08
N SER A 3 -21.56 -30.99 -40.08
CA SER A 3 -20.87 -30.23 -41.17
C SER A 3 -21.66 -28.97 -41.62
N LEU A 4 -21.07 -27.80 -41.40
CA LEU A 4 -20.89 -26.65 -42.28
C LEU A 4 -20.61 -25.39 -41.39
N SER A 5 -19.46 -24.77 -41.34
CA SER A 5 -18.60 -24.08 -42.33
C SER A 5 -19.10 -22.69 -42.75
N LYS A 6 -18.15 -21.71 -42.63
CA LYS A 6 -17.98 -20.42 -43.33
C LYS A 6 -18.70 -19.20 -42.70
N GLY A 7 -18.07 -18.06 -42.52
CA GLY A 7 -17.26 -17.34 -43.45
C GLY A 7 -16.55 -16.10 -42.86
N ILE A 8 -15.36 -15.95 -43.36
CA ILE A 8 -14.46 -14.81 -43.24
C ILE A 8 -15.00 -13.65 -44.11
N LYS A 9 -15.00 -12.43 -43.59
CA LYS A 9 -14.93 -11.22 -44.43
C LYS A 9 -13.96 -10.22 -43.80
N GLY A 10 -12.82 -10.11 -44.40
CA GLY A 10 -11.89 -9.00 -44.22
C GLY A 10 -12.31 -7.79 -45.08
N TRP A 11 -12.00 -6.64 -44.60
CA TRP A 11 -11.85 -5.37 -45.34
C TRP A 11 -10.79 -4.60 -44.54
N GLY A 12 -9.70 -4.20 -45.07
CA GLY A 12 -9.44 -3.47 -46.32
C GLY A 12 -8.76 -2.17 -45.87
N ILE A 13 -7.44 -2.19 -46.01
CA ILE A 13 -6.47 -1.10 -45.76
C ILE A 13 -6.79 0.07 -46.68
N THR A 14 -6.78 1.30 -46.17
CA THR A 14 -6.56 2.49 -46.98
C THR A 14 -5.54 3.40 -46.28
N VAL A 15 -4.33 3.36 -46.81
CA VAL A 15 -3.25 4.30 -46.55
C VAL A 15 -3.54 5.57 -47.36
N LEU A 16 -3.53 6.72 -46.73
CA LEU A 16 -3.46 8.00 -47.41
C LEU A 16 -2.25 8.77 -46.91
N VAL A 17 -1.20 8.77 -47.71
CA VAL A 17 -0.01 9.62 -47.63
C VAL A 17 -0.38 10.95 -48.27
N MET A 18 -0.20 12.07 -47.56
CA MET A 18 -0.16 13.39 -48.17
C MET A 18 0.99 14.21 -47.60
N ALA A 19 2.05 14.24 -48.41
CA ALA A 19 3.17 15.14 -48.24
C ALA A 19 2.84 16.48 -48.91
N VAL A 20 3.03 17.57 -48.21
CA VAL A 20 3.15 18.90 -48.85
C VAL A 20 4.38 19.62 -48.30
N PHE A 21 5.34 19.76 -49.17
CA PHE A 21 6.45 20.74 -49.07
C PHE A 21 5.92 22.13 -49.36
N ILE A 22 6.38 23.16 -48.65
CA ILE A 22 6.74 24.44 -49.30
C ILE A 22 7.79 25.17 -48.46
N SER A 23 8.83 25.55 -49.15
CA SER A 23 10.01 26.37 -48.83
C SER A 23 9.71 27.86 -48.83
N GLY A 24 10.60 28.63 -48.23
CA GLY A 24 10.70 30.08 -48.48
C GLY A 24 11.51 30.77 -47.38
N CYS A 25 12.82 30.84 -47.45
CA CYS A 25 13.75 31.97 -47.80
C CYS A 25 13.50 33.25 -47.02
N SER A 26 14.39 33.60 -46.12
CA SER A 26 15.58 34.45 -46.26
C SER A 26 15.31 35.97 -46.37
N SER A 27 15.85 36.72 -45.40
CA SER A 27 16.73 37.83 -45.75
C SER A 27 17.42 38.43 -44.51
N ASN A 28 18.68 38.61 -44.73
CA ASN A 28 19.75 39.20 -43.94
C ASN A 28 19.66 40.72 -44.00
N SER A 29 20.09 41.45 -42.95
CA SER A 29 20.73 42.73 -43.07
C SER A 29 21.58 43.08 -41.85
N GLU A 30 22.81 43.40 -42.17
CA GLU A 30 23.96 43.74 -41.34
C GLU A 30 23.89 45.14 -40.71
N ALA A 31 24.59 45.23 -39.59
CA ALA A 31 25.56 46.22 -39.15
C ALA A 31 25.18 47.69 -38.96
N THR A 32 25.54 48.29 -37.83
CA THR A 32 26.68 49.23 -37.70
C THR A 32 26.88 49.61 -36.22
N GLU A 33 28.15 49.55 -35.79
CA GLU A 33 28.70 50.09 -34.55
C GLU A 33 28.56 51.62 -34.47
N GLU A 34 28.40 52.16 -33.25
CA GLU A 34 29.12 53.42 -32.88
C GLU A 34 29.24 53.55 -31.37
N GLN A 35 30.48 53.80 -30.94
CA GLN A 35 30.92 54.08 -29.57
C GLN A 35 30.60 55.57 -29.22
N ALA A 36 30.30 55.84 -27.96
CA ALA A 36 30.69 57.08 -27.29
C ALA A 36 30.62 56.96 -25.75
N GLN A 37 31.66 57.44 -25.17
CA GLN A 37 32.18 57.53 -23.82
C GLN A 37 31.30 58.17 -22.76
N SER A 38 31.62 57.73 -21.50
CA SER A 38 31.19 58.23 -20.19
C SER A 38 31.32 59.74 -19.95
N PRO A 39 30.71 60.32 -18.87
CA PRO A 39 31.48 60.38 -17.62
C PRO A 39 30.73 60.09 -16.31
N VAL A 40 31.54 59.72 -15.33
CA VAL A 40 31.39 59.52 -13.91
C VAL A 40 30.68 60.69 -13.20
N THR A 41 29.77 60.33 -12.27
CA THR A 41 29.54 61.13 -11.05
C THR A 41 29.21 60.25 -9.89
N GLU A 42 30.03 60.21 -8.86
CA GLU A 42 29.84 59.69 -7.54
C GLU A 42 28.62 60.30 -6.85
N SER A 43 27.81 59.49 -6.18
CA SER A 43 27.17 59.92 -4.95
C SER A 43 26.79 58.70 -4.06
N THR A 44 27.24 58.80 -2.90
CA THR A 44 27.33 57.92 -1.73
C THR A 44 25.95 57.58 -1.11
N THR A 45 25.89 56.38 -0.52
CA THR A 45 25.21 55.98 0.73
C THR A 45 23.73 55.61 0.67
N ALA A 46 23.45 54.35 0.87
CA ALA A 46 22.78 53.81 2.04
C ALA A 46 22.71 52.28 1.93
N GLY A 47 23.30 51.61 2.87
CA GLY A 47 23.25 50.16 2.99
C GLY A 47 21.83 49.69 3.21
N SER A 48 21.44 48.68 2.47
CA SER A 48 20.37 47.77 2.82
C SER A 48 21.02 46.39 2.81
N ASP A 49 21.35 45.96 4.03
CA ASP A 49 21.73 44.58 4.33
C ASP A 49 20.54 43.72 3.94
N ASN A 50 20.57 43.22 2.73
CA ASN A 50 19.73 42.09 2.35
C ASN A 50 20.60 40.84 2.51
N SER A 51 20.71 40.39 3.75
CA SER A 51 21.22 39.05 4.06
C SER A 51 20.18 38.05 3.53
N SER A 52 20.29 37.74 2.25
CA SER A 52 19.77 36.50 1.71
C SER A 52 20.57 35.41 2.38
N GLU A 53 19.99 34.75 3.40
CA GLU A 53 20.48 33.46 3.81
C GLU A 53 20.54 32.58 2.55
N PRO A 54 21.68 31.91 2.28
CA PRO A 54 21.72 30.93 1.22
C PRO A 54 20.71 29.85 1.59
N SER A 55 19.64 29.73 0.83
CA SER A 55 18.81 28.50 0.88
C SER A 55 19.79 27.37 0.60
N GLN A 56 20.11 26.56 1.61
CA GLN A 56 20.82 25.31 1.40
C GLN A 56 19.93 24.52 0.43
N GLU A 57 20.40 24.34 -0.80
CA GLU A 57 19.78 23.38 -1.71
C GLU A 57 19.76 22.04 -0.96
N ALA A 58 18.58 21.46 -0.79
CA ALA A 58 18.43 20.20 -0.10
C ALA A 58 19.31 19.15 -0.81
N GLU A 59 20.16 18.48 -0.06
CA GLU A 59 21.03 17.44 -0.59
C GLU A 59 20.13 16.33 -1.17
N THR A 60 20.42 15.91 -2.42
CA THR A 60 19.64 14.89 -3.12
C THR A 60 20.50 13.70 -3.49
N ARG A 61 19.87 12.55 -3.66
CA ARG A 61 20.49 11.30 -4.16
C ARG A 61 19.61 10.66 -5.23
N VAL A 62 20.22 9.88 -6.10
CA VAL A 62 19.50 9.08 -7.10
C VAL A 62 19.26 7.69 -6.52
N VAL A 63 18.02 7.24 -6.59
CA VAL A 63 17.59 5.87 -6.27
C VAL A 63 16.92 5.27 -7.50
N GLN A 64 16.89 3.95 -7.61
CA GLN A 64 16.22 3.26 -8.70
C GLN A 64 14.98 2.53 -8.19
N ASP A 65 13.87 2.72 -8.88
CA ASP A 65 12.67 1.89 -8.76
C ASP A 65 12.40 1.09 -10.05
N GLU A 66 11.27 0.38 -10.13
CA GLU A 66 10.94 -0.41 -11.31
C GLU A 66 10.60 0.43 -12.55
N PHE A 67 10.40 1.75 -12.39
CA PHE A 67 10.08 2.66 -13.49
C PHE A 67 11.25 3.52 -13.94
N GLY A 68 12.36 3.51 -13.21
CA GLY A 68 13.60 4.17 -13.58
C GLY A 68 14.34 4.82 -12.41
N ASP A 69 15.21 5.76 -12.74
CA ASP A 69 15.97 6.54 -11.78
C ASP A 69 15.11 7.69 -11.23
N VAL A 70 15.11 7.84 -9.90
CA VAL A 70 14.38 8.89 -9.18
C VAL A 70 15.38 9.70 -8.35
N THR A 71 15.37 11.01 -8.51
CA THR A 71 16.14 11.92 -7.64
C THR A 71 15.28 12.30 -6.44
N ILE A 72 15.71 11.90 -5.23
CA ILE A 72 14.99 12.15 -3.98
C ILE A 72 15.85 12.97 -3.01
N PRO A 73 15.26 13.69 -2.04
CA PRO A 73 16.00 14.27 -0.92
C PRO A 73 16.75 13.20 -0.13
N VAL A 74 17.95 13.52 0.38
CA VAL A 74 18.69 12.61 1.28
C VAL A 74 17.96 12.48 2.63
N HIS A 75 17.36 13.59 3.10
CA HIS A 75 16.57 13.67 4.33
C HIS A 75 15.22 14.30 4.04
N PRO A 76 14.25 13.55 3.49
CA PRO A 76 12.92 14.09 3.21
C PRO A 76 12.22 14.47 4.53
N GLN A 77 11.50 15.61 4.51
CA GLN A 77 10.85 16.17 5.70
C GLN A 77 9.33 16.12 5.60
N ARG A 78 8.79 16.03 4.39
CA ARG A 78 7.36 16.13 4.10
C ARG A 78 6.94 14.95 3.23
N ILE A 79 6.79 13.79 3.87
CA ILE A 79 6.58 12.52 3.16
C ILE A 79 5.09 12.22 3.05
N ALA A 80 4.60 11.98 1.83
CA ALA A 80 3.31 11.36 1.60
C ALA A 80 3.52 9.87 1.34
N GLY A 81 3.08 9.03 2.27
CA GLY A 81 3.12 7.58 2.13
C GLY A 81 1.75 7.05 1.73
N ILE A 82 1.60 6.48 0.53
CA ILE A 82 0.32 5.96 0.06
C ILE A 82 0.31 4.44 0.20
N TYR A 83 -0.47 3.92 1.13
CA TYR A 83 -0.54 2.53 1.59
C TYR A 83 0.74 2.05 2.31
N VAL A 84 1.61 2.96 2.74
CA VAL A 84 2.87 2.64 3.45
C VAL A 84 3.03 3.41 4.77
N GLU A 85 1.99 4.10 5.23
CA GLU A 85 2.00 4.94 6.44
C GLU A 85 2.36 4.15 7.70
N ASP A 86 2.01 2.87 7.77
CA ASP A 86 2.37 1.99 8.89
C ASP A 86 3.89 1.93 9.08
N TYR A 87 4.63 1.75 7.98
CA TYR A 87 6.09 1.68 8.00
C TYR A 87 6.72 3.03 8.36
N LEU A 88 6.15 4.14 7.86
CA LEU A 88 6.60 5.48 8.24
C LEU A 88 6.41 5.69 9.74
N LYS A 89 5.24 5.33 10.27
CA LYS A 89 4.96 5.41 11.70
C LYS A 89 5.89 4.51 12.53
N ALA A 90 6.19 3.31 12.07
CA ALA A 90 7.14 2.42 12.73
C ALA A 90 8.56 3.00 12.79
N LEU A 91 8.91 3.87 11.83
CA LEU A 91 10.17 4.64 11.78
C LEU A 91 10.09 5.99 12.53
N ASP A 92 9.04 6.22 13.33
CA ASP A 92 8.77 7.47 14.04
C ASP A 92 8.55 8.69 13.10
N ILE A 93 8.17 8.45 11.84
CA ILE A 93 7.86 9.48 10.85
C ILE A 93 6.35 9.67 10.76
N THR A 94 5.89 10.92 10.93
CA THR A 94 4.50 11.29 10.68
C THR A 94 4.35 11.72 9.22
N PRO A 95 3.54 11.00 8.40
CA PRO A 95 3.30 11.40 7.00
C PRO A 95 2.49 12.70 6.94
N VAL A 96 2.59 13.45 5.83
CA VAL A 96 1.81 14.70 5.67
C VAL A 96 0.33 14.46 5.43
N VAL A 97 -0.05 13.26 4.98
CA VAL A 97 -1.44 12.81 4.81
C VAL A 97 -1.55 11.33 5.16
N GLN A 98 -2.77 10.89 5.46
CA GLN A 98 -3.13 9.47 5.49
C GLN A 98 -4.04 9.15 4.32
N TRP A 99 -3.78 8.05 3.60
CA TRP A 99 -4.67 7.60 2.54
C TRP A 99 -6.07 7.28 3.09
N TYR A 100 -7.06 7.60 2.30
CA TYR A 100 -8.46 7.27 2.52
C TYR A 100 -9.05 6.67 1.24
N ASN A 101 -9.92 5.70 1.39
CA ASN A 101 -10.71 5.17 0.29
C ASN A 101 -12.17 5.07 0.74
N PRO A 102 -13.14 5.63 0.00
CA PRO A 102 -14.55 5.61 0.39
C PRO A 102 -15.12 4.21 0.63
N MET A 103 -14.55 3.18 -0.02
CA MET A 103 -14.98 1.79 0.12
C MET A 103 -14.33 1.10 1.32
N TRP A 104 -13.10 1.50 1.70
CA TRP A 104 -12.30 0.77 2.68
C TRP A 104 -11.94 1.59 3.92
N GLY A 105 -12.31 2.87 3.95
CA GLY A 105 -11.96 3.78 5.04
C GLY A 105 -10.47 4.11 5.11
N VAL A 106 -9.96 4.27 6.32
CA VAL A 106 -8.56 4.52 6.67
C VAL A 106 -7.99 3.38 7.51
N GLN A 107 -6.70 3.43 7.80
CA GLN A 107 -6.04 2.54 8.77
C GLN A 107 -6.13 3.17 10.18
N ASP A 108 -7.26 3.01 10.85
CA ASP A 108 -7.57 3.65 12.14
C ASP A 108 -6.58 3.26 13.25
N TYR A 109 -6.05 2.03 13.22
CA TYR A 109 -5.07 1.55 14.19
C TYR A 109 -3.79 2.39 14.23
N LEU A 110 -3.50 3.13 13.16
CA LEU A 110 -2.35 4.04 13.13
C LEU A 110 -2.55 5.27 14.00
N SER A 111 -3.80 5.65 14.31
CA SER A 111 -4.13 6.84 15.11
C SER A 111 -3.35 8.08 14.65
N LEU A 112 -3.29 8.32 13.35
CA LEU A 112 -2.61 9.47 12.76
C LEU A 112 -3.52 10.70 12.83
N ASP A 113 -3.00 11.79 13.39
CA ASP A 113 -3.67 13.11 13.42
C ASP A 113 -3.18 13.96 12.23
N VAL A 114 -3.52 13.53 11.03
CA VAL A 114 -3.15 14.17 9.76
C VAL A 114 -4.35 14.20 8.81
N PRO A 115 -4.38 15.11 7.82
CA PRO A 115 -5.43 15.14 6.81
C PRO A 115 -5.54 13.82 6.05
N GLN A 116 -6.78 13.49 5.63
CA GLN A 116 -7.04 12.33 4.79
C GLN A 116 -6.88 12.71 3.31
N PHE A 117 -6.24 11.85 2.55
CA PHE A 117 -6.10 11.95 1.10
C PHE A 117 -6.94 10.87 0.42
N ASP A 118 -7.98 11.28 -0.32
CA ASP A 118 -8.85 10.36 -1.06
C ASP A 118 -8.12 9.81 -2.30
N THR A 119 -7.75 8.53 -2.26
CA THR A 119 -7.03 7.84 -3.35
C THR A 119 -7.89 7.60 -4.59
N THR A 120 -9.20 7.86 -4.54
CA THR A 120 -10.13 7.81 -5.69
C THR A 120 -10.35 9.19 -6.32
N GLY A 121 -9.90 10.24 -5.64
CA GLY A 121 -9.99 11.63 -6.09
C GLY A 121 -8.82 12.07 -6.98
N SER A 122 -8.65 13.38 -7.08
CA SER A 122 -7.53 13.97 -7.84
C SER A 122 -6.22 13.87 -7.08
N ILE A 123 -5.19 13.32 -7.72
CA ILE A 123 -3.84 13.24 -7.16
C ILE A 123 -3.23 14.63 -6.95
N GLU A 124 -3.63 15.62 -7.74
CA GLU A 124 -3.21 17.00 -7.59
C GLU A 124 -3.61 17.61 -6.23
N ALA A 125 -4.58 17.02 -5.52
CA ALA A 125 -4.91 17.45 -4.16
C ALA A 125 -3.72 17.33 -3.19
N LEU A 126 -2.74 16.45 -3.47
CA LEU A 126 -1.50 16.35 -2.69
C LEU A 126 -0.63 17.62 -2.75
N LEU A 127 -0.79 18.47 -3.77
CA LEU A 127 -0.06 19.75 -3.86
C LEU A 127 -0.37 20.67 -2.68
N GLU A 128 -1.55 20.57 -2.07
CA GLU A 128 -1.90 21.37 -0.89
C GLU A 128 -1.05 21.03 0.33
N TYR A 129 -0.49 19.82 0.35
CA TYR A 129 0.33 19.31 1.45
C TYR A 129 1.83 19.44 1.18
N ASP A 130 2.23 19.98 0.00
CA ASP A 130 3.61 20.28 -0.37
C ASP A 130 4.60 19.16 0.02
N PRO A 131 4.39 17.90 -0.42
CA PRO A 131 5.32 16.82 -0.11
C PRO A 131 6.65 17.02 -0.85
N ASP A 132 7.76 16.68 -0.20
CA ASP A 132 9.08 16.64 -0.81
C ASP A 132 9.47 15.22 -1.28
N LEU A 133 8.70 14.22 -0.85
CA LEU A 133 8.79 12.83 -1.29
C LEU A 133 7.41 12.15 -1.22
N ILE A 134 7.09 11.39 -2.26
CA ILE A 134 5.95 10.47 -2.25
C ILE A 134 6.48 9.04 -2.31
N ILE A 135 6.00 8.16 -1.42
CA ILE A 135 6.29 6.73 -1.46
C ILE A 135 4.96 6.01 -1.72
N VAL A 136 4.95 5.17 -2.75
CA VAL A 136 3.75 4.42 -3.12
C VAL A 136 3.98 2.91 -3.07
N ASP A 137 2.91 2.17 -2.79
CA ASP A 137 2.92 0.70 -2.81
C ASP A 137 3.28 0.17 -4.21
N GLY A 138 3.94 -0.98 -4.24
CA GLY A 138 4.34 -1.65 -5.47
C GLY A 138 3.17 -2.18 -6.34
N GLY A 139 1.92 -2.07 -5.88
CA GLY A 139 0.73 -2.33 -6.70
C GLY A 139 0.28 -1.13 -7.53
N VAL A 140 0.87 0.05 -7.34
CA VAL A 140 0.53 1.25 -8.12
C VAL A 140 1.01 1.10 -9.56
N ASP A 141 0.10 1.27 -10.52
CA ASP A 141 0.41 1.19 -11.95
C ASP A 141 1.22 2.42 -12.44
N ARG A 142 1.78 2.31 -13.65
CA ARG A 142 2.61 3.37 -14.25
C ARG A 142 1.84 4.68 -14.43
N GLU A 143 0.56 4.64 -14.81
CA GLU A 143 -0.23 5.84 -15.06
C GLU A 143 -0.40 6.65 -13.76
N LYS A 144 -0.79 5.99 -12.68
CA LYS A 144 -0.90 6.63 -11.35
C LYS A 144 0.46 7.10 -10.85
N TYR A 145 1.52 6.30 -11.01
CA TYR A 145 2.88 6.69 -10.66
C TYR A 145 3.31 7.99 -11.35
N GLU A 146 3.08 8.10 -12.66
CA GLU A 146 3.39 9.32 -13.42
C GLU A 146 2.55 10.54 -12.97
N MET A 147 1.35 10.32 -12.45
CA MET A 147 0.54 11.38 -11.86
C MET A 147 1.13 11.84 -10.52
N TYR A 148 1.50 10.92 -9.63
CA TYR A 148 2.19 11.25 -8.38
C TYR A 148 3.51 12.00 -8.65
N SER A 149 4.28 11.57 -9.64
CA SER A 149 5.56 12.17 -10.00
C SER A 149 5.46 13.61 -10.53
N LYS A 150 4.26 14.09 -10.89
CA LYS A 150 4.01 15.51 -11.22
C LYS A 150 3.84 16.37 -9.97
N VAL A 151 3.55 15.76 -8.82
CA VAL A 151 3.39 16.46 -7.54
C VAL A 151 4.74 16.60 -6.85
N ALA A 152 5.46 15.48 -6.67
CA ALA A 152 6.76 15.43 -6.02
C ALA A 152 7.59 14.23 -6.52
N PRO A 153 8.90 14.17 -6.24
CA PRO A 153 9.68 12.94 -6.42
C PRO A 153 8.95 11.75 -5.83
N THR A 154 8.71 10.72 -6.64
CA THR A 154 7.92 9.55 -6.24
C THR A 154 8.74 8.28 -6.34
N TYR A 155 8.81 7.53 -5.25
CA TYR A 155 9.43 6.20 -5.20
C TYR A 155 8.34 5.12 -5.10
N ARG A 156 8.39 4.14 -5.99
CA ARG A 156 7.49 2.98 -5.97
C ARG A 156 8.22 1.77 -5.38
N LEU A 157 7.61 1.10 -4.40
CA LEU A 157 8.15 -0.13 -3.85
C LEU A 157 8.22 -1.23 -4.90
N PRO A 158 9.27 -2.08 -4.92
CA PRO A 158 9.34 -3.25 -5.80
C PRO A 158 8.20 -4.25 -5.52
N GLU A 159 7.56 -4.77 -6.57
CA GLU A 159 6.53 -5.80 -6.42
C GLU A 159 7.05 -7.07 -5.73
N SER A 160 8.32 -7.39 -5.96
CA SER A 160 8.95 -8.60 -5.44
C SER A 160 9.03 -8.69 -3.91
N ILE A 161 8.96 -7.55 -3.20
CA ILE A 161 9.04 -7.51 -1.74
C ILE A 161 7.68 -7.36 -1.04
N LEU A 162 6.58 -7.21 -1.77
CA LEU A 162 5.26 -6.89 -1.20
C LEU A 162 4.68 -7.97 -0.27
N GLN A 163 5.27 -9.16 -0.25
CA GLN A 163 4.89 -10.26 0.65
C GLN A 163 5.76 -10.32 1.93
N ASP A 164 6.72 -9.41 2.07
CA ASP A 164 7.73 -9.43 3.13
C ASP A 164 7.78 -8.05 3.81
N SER A 165 7.17 -7.97 4.99
CA SER A 165 7.05 -6.71 5.74
C SER A 165 8.40 -6.17 6.20
N GLU A 166 9.38 -7.02 6.47
CA GLU A 166 10.71 -6.60 6.89
C GLU A 166 11.52 -6.04 5.72
N GLN A 167 11.42 -6.66 4.52
CA GLN A 167 12.05 -6.09 3.32
C GLN A 167 11.43 -4.74 2.93
N ILE A 168 10.10 -4.58 3.10
CA ILE A 168 9.43 -3.29 2.87
C ILE A 168 9.95 -2.25 3.88
N LEU A 169 10.01 -2.60 5.18
CA LEU A 169 10.54 -1.73 6.21
C LEU A 169 11.97 -1.28 5.89
N ALA A 170 12.86 -2.23 5.59
CA ALA A 170 14.24 -1.94 5.26
C ALA A 170 14.38 -1.02 4.03
N LYS A 171 13.53 -1.23 3.01
CA LYS A 171 13.51 -0.40 1.81
C LYS A 171 13.03 1.03 2.11
N ILE A 172 11.93 1.17 2.86
CA ILE A 172 11.43 2.49 3.24
C ILE A 172 12.44 3.21 4.14
N ALA A 173 13.03 2.52 5.12
CA ALA A 173 14.06 3.09 5.99
C ALA A 173 15.27 3.61 5.19
N ASP A 174 15.70 2.87 4.15
CA ASP A 174 16.74 3.34 3.24
C ASP A 174 16.29 4.61 2.48
N ILE A 175 15.08 4.60 1.91
CA ILE A 175 14.56 5.72 1.10
C ILE A 175 14.44 7.02 1.93
N VAL A 176 14.03 6.91 3.20
CA VAL A 176 13.82 8.07 4.08
C VAL A 176 15.07 8.46 4.90
N GLY A 177 16.16 7.65 4.84
CA GLY A 177 17.40 7.93 5.57
C GLY A 177 17.41 7.46 7.02
N GLU A 178 16.51 6.55 7.42
CA GLU A 178 16.31 6.04 8.79
C GLU A 178 16.75 4.57 8.95
N GLN A 179 17.87 4.19 8.34
CA GLN A 179 18.33 2.79 8.32
C GLN A 179 18.59 2.22 9.71
N GLU A 180 19.17 3.01 10.63
CA GLU A 180 19.43 2.56 12.00
C GLU A 180 18.12 2.25 12.74
N LYS A 181 17.10 3.12 12.60
CA LYS A 181 15.78 2.89 13.17
C LYS A 181 15.10 1.70 12.54
N GLY A 182 15.22 1.52 11.22
CA GLY A 182 14.72 0.34 10.51
C GLY A 182 15.26 -0.97 11.08
N VAL A 183 16.55 -1.04 11.36
CA VAL A 183 17.20 -2.21 12.00
C VAL A 183 16.67 -2.45 13.42
N GLU A 184 16.49 -1.38 14.22
CA GLU A 184 15.91 -1.49 15.56
C GLU A 184 14.49 -2.06 15.53
N VAL A 185 13.65 -1.54 14.65
CA VAL A 185 12.24 -1.98 14.50
C VAL A 185 12.18 -3.43 14.02
N ALA A 186 13.00 -3.81 13.03
CA ALA A 186 13.05 -5.18 12.52
C ALA A 186 13.46 -6.16 13.63
N ALA A 187 14.50 -5.84 14.40
CA ALA A 187 14.95 -6.71 15.49
C ALA A 187 13.88 -6.91 16.58
N ALA A 188 13.14 -5.85 16.93
CA ALA A 188 12.02 -5.95 17.87
C ALA A 188 10.86 -6.79 17.32
N TYR A 189 10.59 -6.69 16.02
CA TYR A 189 9.57 -7.47 15.33
C TYR A 189 9.94 -8.96 15.28
N GLU A 190 11.17 -9.31 14.88
CA GLU A 190 11.69 -10.69 14.89
C GLU A 190 11.60 -11.34 16.27
N GLU A 191 11.94 -10.61 17.34
CA GLU A 191 11.83 -11.13 18.71
C GLU A 191 10.37 -11.39 19.08
N LYS A 192 9.46 -10.49 18.71
CA LYS A 192 8.02 -10.67 18.94
C LYS A 192 7.48 -11.87 18.17
N ILE A 193 7.87 -12.07 16.91
CA ILE A 193 7.54 -13.28 16.13
C ILE A 193 7.95 -14.53 16.89
N LYS A 194 9.21 -14.59 17.30
CA LYS A 194 9.77 -15.77 17.99
C LYS A 194 9.01 -16.11 19.29
N ASP A 195 8.72 -15.10 20.10
CA ASP A 195 7.98 -15.27 21.35
C ASP A 195 6.53 -15.69 21.12
N THR A 196 5.87 -15.05 20.15
CA THR A 196 4.49 -15.38 19.77
C THR A 196 4.39 -16.78 19.22
N LYS A 197 5.29 -17.16 18.32
CA LYS A 197 5.37 -18.52 17.75
C LYS A 197 5.52 -19.59 18.83
N ALA A 198 6.39 -19.38 19.81
CA ALA A 198 6.59 -20.33 20.90
C ALA A 198 5.30 -20.53 21.73
N LYS A 199 4.62 -19.44 22.09
CA LYS A 199 3.37 -19.48 22.87
C LYS A 199 2.23 -20.11 22.09
N LEU A 200 2.10 -19.79 20.80
CA LEU A 200 1.07 -20.37 19.94
C LEU A 200 1.33 -21.87 19.70
N ALA A 201 2.58 -22.30 19.57
CA ALA A 201 2.91 -23.71 19.46
C ALA A 201 2.45 -24.53 20.69
N GLU A 202 2.50 -23.94 21.89
CA GLU A 202 2.03 -24.57 23.12
C GLU A 202 0.51 -24.64 23.23
N SER A 203 -0.19 -23.57 22.76
CA SER A 203 -1.64 -23.42 22.97
C SER A 203 -2.50 -23.91 21.80
N VAL A 204 -2.00 -23.82 20.58
CA VAL A 204 -2.67 -24.20 19.34
C VAL A 204 -2.18 -25.58 18.86
N GLY A 205 -0.87 -25.83 18.94
CA GLY A 205 -0.26 -27.07 18.48
C GLY A 205 -0.47 -27.28 16.97
N ASP A 206 -0.90 -28.51 16.61
CA ASP A 206 -1.14 -28.91 15.22
C ASP A 206 -2.57 -28.59 14.72
N GLU A 207 -3.40 -27.90 15.53
CA GLU A 207 -4.76 -27.53 15.12
C GLU A 207 -4.72 -26.62 13.88
N THR A 208 -5.63 -26.91 12.94
CA THR A 208 -5.72 -26.13 11.70
C THR A 208 -6.42 -24.79 11.91
N VAL A 209 -5.91 -23.76 11.25
CA VAL A 209 -6.44 -22.39 11.33
C VAL A 209 -6.90 -21.93 9.95
N ALA A 210 -8.09 -21.36 9.86
CA ALA A 210 -8.58 -20.64 8.69
C ALA A 210 -8.76 -19.16 9.02
N VAL A 211 -8.39 -18.28 8.08
CA VAL A 211 -8.69 -16.84 8.16
C VAL A 211 -9.79 -16.53 7.17
N VAL A 212 -10.86 -15.92 7.66
CA VAL A 212 -12.06 -15.61 6.90
C VAL A 212 -12.37 -14.13 7.04
N ARG A 213 -12.71 -13.47 5.95
CA ARG A 213 -13.27 -12.11 5.97
C ARG A 213 -14.75 -12.16 5.68
N LEU A 214 -15.55 -11.49 6.51
CA LEU A 214 -16.94 -11.24 6.26
C LEU A 214 -17.07 -10.02 5.33
N ASN A 215 -17.41 -10.25 4.06
CA ASN A 215 -17.70 -9.17 3.13
C ASN A 215 -19.08 -8.59 3.45
N VAL A 216 -19.11 -7.32 3.81
CA VAL A 216 -20.36 -6.65 4.20
C VAL A 216 -21.18 -6.16 3.03
N ASP A 217 -20.56 -5.89 1.87
CA ASP A 217 -21.24 -5.37 0.68
C ASP A 217 -22.13 -6.41 -0.01
N ASP A 218 -21.71 -7.67 -0.03
CA ASP A 218 -22.39 -8.76 -0.74
C ASP A 218 -22.82 -9.92 0.19
N ASN A 219 -22.63 -9.76 1.50
CA ASN A 219 -22.96 -10.74 2.54
C ASN A 219 -22.29 -12.09 2.30
N SER A 220 -21.06 -12.12 1.79
CA SER A 220 -20.29 -13.32 1.50
C SER A 220 -19.16 -13.56 2.50
N LEU A 221 -18.61 -14.77 2.50
CA LEU A 221 -17.38 -15.10 3.22
C LEU A 221 -16.23 -15.24 2.22
N VAL A 222 -15.08 -14.69 2.58
CA VAL A 222 -13.86 -14.80 1.79
C VAL A 222 -12.83 -15.56 2.59
N LEU A 223 -12.39 -16.71 2.10
CA LEU A 223 -11.29 -17.47 2.68
C LEU A 223 -9.96 -16.89 2.20
N PHE A 224 -9.04 -16.61 3.11
CA PHE A 224 -7.69 -16.15 2.80
C PHE A 224 -6.73 -17.34 2.71
N GLY A 225 -6.00 -17.39 1.60
CA GLY A 225 -4.94 -18.37 1.36
C GLY A 225 -3.63 -18.00 2.05
N VAL A 226 -2.69 -18.94 2.10
CA VAL A 226 -1.36 -18.75 2.70
C VAL A 226 -0.52 -17.67 1.99
N LYS A 227 -0.86 -17.33 0.73
CA LYS A 227 -0.22 -16.28 -0.06
C LYS A 227 -0.86 -14.90 0.15
N ASN A 228 -1.85 -14.77 1.06
CA ASN A 228 -2.47 -13.48 1.34
C ASN A 228 -1.47 -12.55 2.07
N ARG A 229 -1.21 -11.36 1.51
CA ARG A 229 -0.24 -10.41 2.07
C ARG A 229 -0.62 -9.84 3.44
N TYR A 230 -1.90 -9.92 3.82
CA TYR A 230 -2.37 -9.39 5.11
C TYR A 230 -2.23 -10.40 6.24
N THR A 231 -2.45 -11.68 5.95
CA THR A 231 -2.55 -12.71 6.99
C THR A 231 -1.66 -13.92 6.76
N GLY A 232 -0.98 -14.02 5.61
CA GLY A 232 -0.11 -15.16 5.30
C GLY A 232 1.02 -15.36 6.31
N PHE A 233 1.49 -14.28 6.96
CA PHE A 233 2.55 -14.32 7.98
C PHE A 233 2.20 -15.22 9.18
N ILE A 234 0.91 -15.40 9.53
CA ILE A 234 0.53 -16.31 10.63
C ILE A 234 0.91 -17.76 10.34
N TYR A 235 0.99 -18.14 9.07
CA TYR A 235 1.42 -19.46 8.63
C TYR A 235 2.93 -19.52 8.41
N SER A 236 3.47 -18.56 7.63
CA SER A 236 4.88 -18.55 7.24
C SER A 236 5.83 -18.22 8.38
N GLU A 237 5.48 -17.25 9.23
CA GLU A 237 6.35 -16.74 10.30
C GLU A 237 5.96 -17.31 11.66
N LEU A 238 4.66 -17.27 12.03
CA LEU A 238 4.21 -17.80 13.33
C LEU A 238 4.05 -19.32 13.36
N GLY A 239 4.01 -19.96 12.17
CA GLY A 239 4.01 -21.43 12.06
C GLY A 239 2.69 -22.09 12.41
N LEU A 240 1.57 -21.37 12.36
CA LEU A 240 0.24 -21.98 12.49
C LEU A 240 -0.04 -22.89 11.29
N THR A 241 -0.73 -24.01 11.52
CA THR A 241 -1.09 -24.98 10.49
C THR A 241 -2.26 -24.43 9.65
N PRO A 242 -2.09 -24.15 8.34
CA PRO A 242 -3.20 -23.67 7.54
C PRO A 242 -4.26 -24.77 7.35
N HIS A 243 -5.54 -24.37 7.32
CA HIS A 243 -6.62 -25.21 6.83
C HIS A 243 -6.32 -25.74 5.41
N ALA A 244 -6.69 -26.98 5.11
CA ALA A 244 -6.29 -27.66 3.86
C ALA A 244 -6.65 -26.87 2.59
N LEU A 245 -7.85 -26.29 2.52
CA LEU A 245 -8.26 -25.47 1.39
C LEU A 245 -7.39 -24.20 1.27
N ALA A 246 -7.21 -23.45 2.37
CA ALA A 246 -6.36 -22.26 2.39
C ALA A 246 -4.90 -22.57 2.03
N GLY A 247 -4.36 -23.71 2.49
CA GLY A 247 -3.01 -24.17 2.20
C GLY A 247 -2.77 -24.56 0.75
N SER A 248 -3.82 -25.01 0.04
CA SER A 248 -3.73 -25.43 -1.37
C SER A 248 -4.07 -24.34 -2.38
N MET A 249 -4.55 -23.16 -1.93
CA MET A 249 -4.95 -22.08 -2.81
C MET A 249 -3.74 -21.46 -3.52
N GLU A 250 -3.82 -21.34 -4.85
CA GLU A 250 -2.88 -20.54 -5.63
C GLU A 250 -3.19 -19.02 -5.54
N ALA A 251 -4.48 -18.70 -5.44
CA ALA A 251 -4.95 -17.33 -5.22
C ALA A 251 -4.71 -16.87 -3.77
N PHE A 252 -4.57 -15.57 -3.58
CA PHE A 252 -4.43 -15.00 -2.23
C PHE A 252 -5.73 -15.01 -1.43
N GLN A 253 -6.88 -15.14 -2.08
CA GLN A 253 -8.21 -15.27 -1.45
C GLN A 253 -9.23 -15.89 -2.41
N GLU A 254 -10.31 -16.45 -1.86
CA GLU A 254 -11.44 -16.99 -2.63
C GLU A 254 -12.76 -16.62 -1.94
N VAL A 255 -13.71 -16.10 -2.75
CA VAL A 255 -15.08 -15.84 -2.30
C VAL A 255 -15.83 -17.17 -2.24
N LEU A 256 -16.39 -17.51 -1.10
CA LEU A 256 -17.09 -18.75 -0.90
C LEU A 256 -18.59 -18.61 -1.15
N SER A 257 -19.19 -19.53 -1.91
CA SER A 257 -20.64 -19.66 -1.93
C SER A 257 -21.16 -20.19 -0.59
N GLU A 258 -22.42 -19.97 -0.28
CA GLU A 258 -23.01 -20.48 0.97
C GLU A 258 -22.84 -22.00 1.11
N GLU A 259 -22.99 -22.76 0.02
CA GLU A 259 -22.85 -24.21 0.00
C GLU A 259 -21.40 -24.66 0.24
N ALA A 260 -20.42 -23.78 -0.01
CA ALA A 260 -19.01 -24.05 0.25
C ALA A 260 -18.60 -23.79 1.70
N ILE A 261 -19.42 -23.10 2.52
CA ILE A 261 -19.11 -22.82 3.93
C ILE A 261 -18.69 -24.07 4.70
N PRO A 262 -19.38 -25.23 4.58
CA PRO A 262 -18.97 -26.43 5.31
C PRO A 262 -17.58 -26.98 4.95
N GLN A 263 -16.98 -26.50 3.86
CA GLN A 263 -15.61 -26.88 3.48
C GLN A 263 -14.55 -26.17 4.34
N ILE A 264 -14.93 -25.16 5.14
CA ILE A 264 -14.05 -24.53 6.15
C ILE A 264 -14.10 -25.41 7.41
N ASP A 265 -13.59 -26.63 7.32
CA ASP A 265 -13.60 -27.60 8.42
C ASP A 265 -12.39 -27.45 9.36
N ALA A 266 -11.85 -26.25 9.46
CA ALA A 266 -10.77 -25.90 10.35
C ALA A 266 -11.12 -26.09 11.84
N ASP A 267 -10.09 -26.39 12.65
CA ASP A 267 -10.24 -26.48 14.11
C ASP A 267 -10.45 -25.11 14.75
N ARG A 268 -9.87 -24.07 14.16
CA ARG A 268 -9.97 -22.66 14.59
C ARG A 268 -10.25 -21.74 13.41
N ILE A 269 -11.10 -20.75 13.63
CA ILE A 269 -11.41 -19.72 12.61
C ILE A 269 -11.14 -18.34 13.20
N ILE A 270 -10.35 -17.57 12.48
CA ILE A 270 -10.18 -16.12 12.69
C ILE A 270 -11.10 -15.43 11.70
N ILE A 271 -11.92 -14.49 12.16
CA ILE A 271 -12.85 -13.76 11.30
C ILE A 271 -12.88 -12.26 11.62
N PHE A 272 -12.92 -11.43 10.58
CA PHE A 272 -13.08 -9.98 10.70
C PHE A 272 -13.94 -9.41 9.55
N PRO A 273 -14.65 -8.27 9.72
CA PRO A 273 -15.48 -7.67 8.68
C PRO A 273 -14.61 -6.97 7.62
N SER A 274 -15.14 -6.79 6.41
CA SER A 274 -14.46 -6.06 5.33
C SER A 274 -14.49 -4.55 5.53
N ASP A 275 -15.48 -4.03 6.24
CA ASP A 275 -15.65 -2.62 6.57
C ASP A 275 -16.31 -2.47 7.95
N GLY A 276 -16.20 -1.26 8.53
CA GLY A 276 -16.74 -0.96 9.86
C GLY A 276 -16.22 -1.89 10.97
N ASP A 277 -17.03 -2.12 11.98
CA ASP A 277 -16.79 -3.04 13.09
C ASP A 277 -17.97 -4.01 13.30
N TRP A 278 -17.85 -4.90 14.26
CA TRP A 278 -18.89 -5.90 14.56
C TRP A 278 -20.21 -5.31 15.06
N SER A 279 -20.22 -4.06 15.56
CA SER A 279 -21.39 -3.33 16.04
C SER A 279 -21.98 -2.36 15.00
N SER A 280 -21.29 -2.12 13.91
CA SER A 280 -21.72 -1.22 12.84
C SER A 280 -23.09 -1.61 12.30
N PRO A 281 -24.06 -0.67 12.22
CA PRO A 281 -25.41 -0.97 11.75
C PRO A 281 -25.46 -1.56 10.34
N GLU A 282 -24.57 -1.11 9.45
CA GLU A 282 -24.42 -1.58 8.06
C GLU A 282 -23.97 -3.03 7.98
N ASN A 283 -23.26 -3.54 8.98
CA ASN A 283 -22.74 -4.91 9.02
C ASN A 283 -23.77 -5.93 9.51
N GLN A 284 -24.88 -5.49 10.10
CA GLN A 284 -25.84 -6.40 10.77
C GLN A 284 -26.53 -7.39 9.81
N GLU A 285 -26.67 -7.03 8.53
CA GLU A 285 -27.23 -7.97 7.54
C GLU A 285 -26.21 -9.07 7.20
N ALA A 286 -24.97 -8.70 6.93
CA ALA A 286 -23.91 -9.66 6.63
C ALA A 286 -23.61 -10.60 7.79
N ILE A 287 -23.67 -10.10 9.03
CA ILE A 287 -23.44 -10.89 10.25
C ILE A 287 -24.42 -12.06 10.36
N LYS A 288 -25.63 -11.98 9.79
CA LYS A 288 -26.63 -13.06 9.81
C LYS A 288 -26.15 -14.37 9.18
N ILE A 289 -25.17 -14.33 8.27
CA ILE A 289 -24.56 -15.54 7.71
C ILE A 289 -23.96 -16.43 8.81
N LEU A 290 -23.50 -15.81 9.91
CA LEU A 290 -22.92 -16.49 11.07
C LEU A 290 -24.02 -17.20 11.93
N ASP A 291 -25.30 -16.89 11.70
CA ASP A 291 -26.43 -17.58 12.33
C ASP A 291 -26.94 -18.75 11.47
N SER A 292 -26.40 -18.92 10.26
CA SER A 292 -26.84 -19.97 9.33
C SER A 292 -26.54 -21.38 9.87
N LYS A 293 -27.35 -22.35 9.42
CA LYS A 293 -27.12 -23.74 9.77
C LYS A 293 -25.78 -24.28 9.26
N LEU A 294 -25.33 -23.75 8.11
CA LEU A 294 -24.06 -24.17 7.50
C LEU A 294 -22.90 -23.69 8.33
N TRP A 295 -22.89 -22.41 8.74
CA TRP A 295 -21.88 -21.88 9.64
C TRP A 295 -21.86 -22.61 11.00
N ASN A 296 -23.05 -22.82 11.60
CA ASN A 296 -23.17 -23.51 12.88
C ASN A 296 -22.82 -25.01 12.81
N SER A 297 -22.63 -25.57 11.61
CA SER A 297 -22.15 -26.92 11.44
C SER A 297 -20.63 -27.09 11.55
N LEU A 298 -19.87 -25.99 11.46
CA LEU A 298 -18.41 -26.00 11.45
C LEU A 298 -17.80 -26.52 12.76
N PRO A 299 -16.68 -27.25 12.71
CA PRO A 299 -15.99 -27.76 13.91
C PRO A 299 -15.56 -26.62 14.85
N ALA A 300 -14.96 -25.54 14.31
CA ALA A 300 -14.55 -24.38 15.09
C ALA A 300 -15.71 -23.71 15.83
N VAL A 301 -16.87 -23.58 15.19
CA VAL A 301 -18.09 -23.00 15.80
C VAL A 301 -18.58 -23.86 16.95
N LYS A 302 -18.69 -25.19 16.73
CA LYS A 302 -19.15 -26.16 17.77
C LYS A 302 -18.20 -26.22 18.95
N SER A 303 -16.91 -25.97 18.72
CA SER A 303 -15.86 -25.99 19.75
C SER A 303 -15.63 -24.64 20.40
N ASN A 304 -16.41 -23.59 20.01
CA ASN A 304 -16.24 -22.21 20.46
C ASN A 304 -14.82 -21.65 20.20
N LYS A 305 -14.27 -22.00 19.03
CA LYS A 305 -12.93 -21.57 18.57
C LYS A 305 -13.02 -20.64 17.35
N VAL A 306 -13.98 -19.72 17.36
CA VAL A 306 -14.12 -18.66 16.39
C VAL A 306 -13.73 -17.33 17.03
N TYR A 307 -12.71 -16.70 16.51
CA TYR A 307 -12.10 -15.49 17.05
C TYR A 307 -12.48 -14.30 16.17
N LYS A 308 -13.29 -13.40 16.73
CA LYS A 308 -13.73 -12.17 16.06
C LYS A 308 -12.67 -11.08 16.28
N MET A 309 -12.04 -10.65 15.21
CA MET A 309 -10.97 -9.66 15.23
C MET A 309 -11.45 -8.30 14.71
N GLU A 310 -10.74 -7.24 15.10
CA GLU A 310 -10.98 -5.89 14.58
C GLU A 310 -10.41 -5.74 13.18
N ARG A 311 -11.22 -5.20 12.27
CA ARG A 311 -10.88 -5.06 10.85
C ARG A 311 -9.57 -4.30 10.61
N SER A 312 -9.39 -3.17 11.28
CA SER A 312 -8.43 -2.14 10.91
C SER A 312 -7.02 -2.68 10.65
N HIS A 313 -6.40 -3.36 11.63
CA HIS A 313 -5.07 -3.94 11.44
C HIS A 313 -5.09 -5.34 10.78
N TRP A 314 -6.22 -6.07 10.80
CA TRP A 314 -6.31 -7.37 10.14
C TRP A 314 -6.38 -7.27 8.60
N GLN A 315 -6.71 -6.11 8.05
CA GLN A 315 -6.62 -5.82 6.61
C GLN A 315 -5.31 -5.12 6.19
N SER A 316 -4.26 -5.20 6.98
CA SER A 316 -2.93 -4.70 6.64
C SER A 316 -1.89 -5.80 6.83
N GLY A 317 -0.89 -5.87 5.96
CA GLY A 317 0.27 -6.78 6.08
C GLY A 317 1.52 -6.07 6.58
N ALA A 318 1.37 -4.84 7.07
CA ALA A 318 2.50 -4.04 7.50
C ALA A 318 2.96 -4.38 8.93
N ILE A 319 4.12 -3.88 9.32
CA ILE A 319 4.86 -4.35 10.50
C ILE A 319 4.16 -4.04 11.82
N THR A 320 3.56 -2.85 11.96
CA THR A 320 2.78 -2.48 13.15
C THR A 320 1.49 -3.30 13.23
N ALA A 321 0.79 -3.44 12.10
CA ALA A 321 -0.42 -4.26 12.02
C ALA A 321 -0.15 -5.72 12.38
N ASN A 322 0.93 -6.31 11.86
CA ASN A 322 1.32 -7.69 12.19
C ASN A 322 1.67 -7.82 13.68
N SER A 323 2.33 -6.80 14.27
CA SER A 323 2.60 -6.77 15.70
C SER A 323 1.32 -6.77 16.53
N MET A 324 0.29 -6.02 16.14
CA MET A 324 -1.01 -6.01 16.80
C MET A 324 -1.75 -7.34 16.65
N LYS A 325 -1.71 -7.95 15.46
CA LYS A 325 -2.29 -9.30 15.26
C LYS A 325 -1.65 -10.35 16.13
N MET A 326 -0.33 -10.27 16.38
CA MET A 326 0.35 -11.15 17.31
C MET A 326 -0.22 -10.99 18.74
N ASP A 327 -0.48 -9.76 19.17
CA ASP A 327 -1.11 -9.51 20.48
C ASP A 327 -2.52 -10.10 20.54
N ASP A 328 -3.35 -9.88 19.51
CA ASP A 328 -4.69 -10.46 19.41
C ASP A 328 -4.66 -12.00 19.48
N LEU A 329 -3.76 -12.63 18.72
CA LEU A 329 -3.62 -14.08 18.70
C LEU A 329 -3.24 -14.62 20.07
N LEU A 330 -2.33 -13.96 20.78
CA LEU A 330 -1.96 -14.35 22.13
C LEU A 330 -3.11 -14.16 23.10
N GLU A 331 -3.82 -13.02 23.04
CA GLU A 331 -4.97 -12.76 23.91
C GLU A 331 -6.10 -13.79 23.71
N GLN A 332 -6.40 -14.13 22.45
CA GLN A 332 -7.56 -14.95 22.11
C GLN A 332 -7.27 -16.45 22.11
N MET A 333 -6.03 -16.87 21.86
CA MET A 333 -5.69 -18.27 21.63
C MET A 333 -4.81 -18.88 22.71
N THR A 334 -4.31 -18.09 23.66
CA THR A 334 -3.55 -18.61 24.81
C THR A 334 -4.38 -18.55 26.09
N PRO A 335 -4.13 -19.44 27.07
CA PRO A 335 -4.90 -19.49 28.34
C PRO A 335 -4.78 -18.21 29.17
#